data_914b1a29f530cf07e1652dcd2f653c8a
#
_entry.id   914b1a29f530cf07e1652dcd2f653c8a
#
_cell.length_a   1.000
_cell.length_b   1.000
_cell.length_c   1.000
_cell.angle_alpha   90.00
_cell.angle_beta   90.00
_cell.angle_gamma   90.00
#
_symmetry.space_group_name_H-M   'P 1'
#
loop_
_entity.id
_entity.type
_entity.pdbx_description
1 polymer ?
#
loop_
_entity_poly.entity_id
_entity_poly.type
_entity_poly.pdbx_seq_one_letter_code
_entity_poly.pdbx_strand_id
1 'polypeptide(L)'
;YLEAIPAKYEIIKKLQRPLLSCFFKKNDTEVGFEKFMNNETVNFARYRYLYLNYLVRNKKFGKAKIVIEDSKNQYENNLLVKQAFEDFKNKKFSKIENTFNCKIVDHNLSEVFYIMSSVFAEDQANYKLSNFYLSLSQSLNSKFFHNKVLKVENFISTKNYEEAIKLLEGLSKEGDYYKWFSIKKETLIKIEEKEFENALNFLEKEFGLFKHRDNQILFEIAGIYMDQEKYEKAIFYYSKILENSVKDNIFLARIYDRRGACYERSGKWIKAEKDLKKSLDLHPDQAYVLNYLAYSWLEKNKKIDEAYQMLKKANNLKKDNPYILDSLGWALNLKGNYIDAKFYIEEALTYLPSDPVISDHYGDILWKLGKKIQARYFWKYALVHEDTSEEKIKIIKNKILKGI
;
A
#
# COMPACT_ATOMS: atom_id res chain seq x y z
N TYR A 1 15.46 23.50 28.48
CA TYR A 1 16.04 22.67 27.39
C TYR A 1 15.11 22.61 26.17
N LEU A 2 13.81 22.30 26.31
CA LEU A 2 12.89 22.25 25.16
C LEU A 2 12.75 23.61 24.47
N GLU A 3 12.80 24.72 25.22
CA GLU A 3 12.70 26.07 24.66
C GLU A 3 13.94 26.47 23.83
N ALA A 4 15.07 25.83 24.05
CA ALA A 4 16.29 26.03 23.27
C ALA A 4 16.29 25.30 21.92
N ILE A 5 15.31 24.42 21.64
CA ILE A 5 15.16 23.74 20.36
C ILE A 5 14.70 24.74 19.30
N PRO A 6 15.44 24.90 18.17
CA PRO A 6 15.05 25.81 17.10
C PRO A 6 13.64 25.56 16.55
N ALA A 7 12.98 26.61 16.09
CA ALA A 7 11.59 26.53 15.57
C ALA A 7 11.41 25.48 14.44
N LYS A 8 12.42 25.25 13.61
CA LYS A 8 12.39 24.21 12.58
C LYS A 8 12.20 22.79 13.10
N TYR A 9 12.44 22.55 14.40
CA TYR A 9 12.25 21.26 15.08
C TYR A 9 11.09 21.28 16.08
N GLU A 10 10.12 22.20 15.91
CA GLU A 10 8.98 22.37 16.81
C GLU A 10 8.17 21.07 17.00
N ILE A 11 8.13 20.21 15.99
CA ILE A 11 7.48 18.92 16.10
C ILE A 11 8.14 18.02 17.15
N ILE A 12 9.47 17.96 17.19
CA ILE A 12 10.22 17.17 18.19
C ILE A 12 9.93 17.70 19.58
N LYS A 13 9.92 19.03 19.76
CA LYS A 13 9.58 19.69 21.02
C LYS A 13 8.18 19.29 21.50
N LYS A 14 7.18 19.34 20.59
CA LYS A 14 5.81 18.92 20.89
C LYS A 14 5.75 17.46 21.32
N LEU A 15 6.44 16.56 20.62
CA LEU A 15 6.46 15.12 20.90
C LEU A 15 7.10 14.81 22.28
N GLN A 16 8.17 15.48 22.65
CA GLN A 16 8.88 15.22 23.90
C GLN A 16 8.21 15.85 25.14
N ARG A 17 7.42 16.90 24.97
CA ARG A 17 6.80 17.64 26.07
C ARG A 17 5.97 16.78 27.02
N PRO A 18 5.00 15.94 26.57
CA PRO A 18 4.21 15.10 27.48
C PRO A 18 5.06 14.02 28.18
N LEU A 19 6.12 13.51 27.54
CA LEU A 19 7.02 12.53 28.14
C LEU A 19 7.84 13.17 29.29
N LEU A 20 8.34 14.38 29.08
CA LEU A 20 9.05 15.14 30.12
C LEU A 20 8.11 15.57 31.24
N SER A 21 6.89 16.01 30.91
CA SER A 21 5.86 16.33 31.93
C SER A 21 5.56 15.12 32.81
N CYS A 22 5.44 13.92 32.20
CA CYS A 22 5.28 12.67 32.94
C CYS A 22 6.51 12.35 33.81
N PHE A 23 7.72 12.49 33.28
CA PHE A 23 8.96 12.25 34.02
C PHE A 23 9.04 13.12 35.27
N PHE A 24 8.77 14.42 35.13
CA PHE A 24 8.78 15.38 36.24
C PHE A 24 7.48 15.38 37.06
N LYS A 25 6.56 14.43 36.84
CA LYS A 25 5.27 14.28 37.55
C LYS A 25 4.40 15.55 37.52
N LYS A 26 4.42 16.28 36.41
CA LYS A 26 3.60 17.47 36.21
C LYS A 26 2.14 17.13 35.94
N ASN A 27 1.23 17.98 36.36
CA ASN A 27 -0.22 17.77 36.19
C ASN A 27 -0.72 17.94 34.76
N ASP A 28 0.08 18.54 33.86
CA ASP A 28 -0.25 18.81 32.47
C ASP A 28 0.11 17.62 31.49
N THR A 29 0.56 16.50 32.04
CA THR A 29 0.95 15.31 31.24
C THR A 29 -0.16 14.83 30.32
N GLU A 30 -1.40 14.65 30.82
CA GLU A 30 -2.52 14.19 30.01
C GLU A 30 -2.88 15.20 28.93
N VAL A 31 -2.96 16.48 29.29
CA VAL A 31 -3.23 17.58 28.35
C VAL A 31 -2.19 17.61 27.22
N GLY A 32 -0.93 17.31 27.55
CA GLY A 32 0.14 17.20 26.58
C GLY A 32 -0.11 16.07 25.55
N PHE A 33 -0.54 14.90 26.01
CA PHE A 33 -0.86 13.77 25.13
C PHE A 33 -2.17 14.00 24.34
N GLU A 34 -3.19 14.58 24.94
CA GLU A 34 -4.49 14.84 24.30
C GLU A 34 -4.37 15.76 23.06
N LYS A 35 -3.34 16.60 22.98
CA LYS A 35 -3.04 17.40 21.78
C LYS A 35 -2.74 16.56 20.55
N PHE A 36 -2.30 15.32 20.71
CA PHE A 36 -2.07 14.41 19.58
C PHE A 36 -3.34 13.69 19.10
N MET A 37 -4.41 13.71 19.90
CA MET A 37 -5.68 13.10 19.53
C MET A 37 -6.44 13.90 18.46
N ASN A 38 -6.23 15.21 18.42
CA ASN A 38 -7.00 16.15 17.59
C ASN A 38 -6.23 16.62 16.33
N ASN A 39 -5.13 15.98 15.98
CA ASN A 39 -4.31 16.39 14.84
C ASN A 39 -4.36 15.32 13.74
N GLU A 40 -4.92 15.68 12.59
CA GLU A 40 -5.10 14.79 11.43
C GLU A 40 -3.95 14.88 10.40
N THR A 41 -3.09 15.89 10.51
CA THR A 41 -2.07 16.17 9.47
C THR A 41 -0.76 15.41 9.66
N VAL A 42 -0.50 14.88 10.85
CA VAL A 42 0.74 14.17 11.19
C VAL A 42 0.42 12.79 11.76
N ASN A 43 1.21 11.79 11.37
CA ASN A 43 1.05 10.43 11.91
C ASN A 43 1.56 10.34 13.36
N PHE A 44 0.63 10.43 14.31
CA PHE A 44 0.92 10.30 15.74
C PHE A 44 0.62 8.92 16.34
N ALA A 45 0.43 7.88 15.54
CA ALA A 45 0.08 6.53 16.00
C ALA A 45 0.95 6.05 17.17
N ARG A 46 2.28 6.28 17.08
CA ARG A 46 3.24 5.94 18.14
C ARG A 46 2.98 6.70 19.43
N TYR A 47 2.73 8.01 19.37
CA TYR A 47 2.47 8.82 20.57
C TYR A 47 1.10 8.58 21.18
N ARG A 48 0.12 8.21 20.39
CA ARG A 48 -1.16 7.69 20.87
C ARG A 48 -0.99 6.37 21.62
N TYR A 49 -0.10 5.50 21.13
CA TYR A 49 0.27 4.30 21.87
C TYR A 49 0.98 4.61 23.20
N LEU A 50 1.90 5.57 23.23
CA LEU A 50 2.55 6.02 24.47
C LEU A 50 1.54 6.61 25.46
N TYR A 51 0.54 7.32 24.97
CA TYR A 51 -0.58 7.81 25.80
C TYR A 51 -1.43 6.65 26.33
N LEU A 52 -1.78 5.68 25.49
CA LEU A 52 -2.45 4.46 25.92
C LEU A 52 -1.67 3.76 27.02
N ASN A 53 -0.36 3.59 26.86
CA ASN A 53 0.53 2.98 27.87
C ASN A 53 0.48 3.76 29.18
N TYR A 54 0.57 5.09 29.14
CA TYR A 54 0.46 5.95 30.31
C TYR A 54 -0.90 5.77 31.02
N LEU A 55 -2.01 5.73 30.29
CA LEU A 55 -3.35 5.55 30.86
C LEU A 55 -3.54 4.15 31.49
N VAL A 56 -3.08 3.11 30.84
CA VAL A 56 -3.13 1.73 31.36
C VAL A 56 -2.32 1.61 32.65
N ARG A 57 -1.09 2.15 32.65
CA ARG A 57 -0.21 2.18 33.84
C ARG A 57 -0.81 2.92 35.03
N ASN A 58 -1.57 3.98 34.77
CA ASN A 58 -2.28 4.72 35.81
C ASN A 58 -3.72 4.21 36.06
N LYS A 59 -4.06 3.00 35.55
CA LYS A 59 -5.37 2.32 35.73
C LYS A 59 -6.58 3.15 35.22
N LYS A 60 -6.35 4.06 34.28
CA LYS A 60 -7.40 4.92 33.66
C LYS A 60 -8.05 4.19 32.46
N PHE A 61 -8.57 2.99 32.68
CA PHE A 61 -9.03 2.09 31.61
C PHE A 61 -10.18 2.67 30.76
N GLY A 62 -11.05 3.51 31.33
CA GLY A 62 -12.12 4.17 30.59
C GLY A 62 -11.58 5.11 29.49
N LYS A 63 -10.64 5.99 29.85
CA LYS A 63 -9.95 6.85 28.89
C LYS A 63 -9.08 6.03 27.90
N ALA A 64 -8.38 5.02 28.40
CA ALA A 64 -7.56 4.15 27.57
C ALA A 64 -8.37 3.46 26.47
N LYS A 65 -9.61 3.04 26.76
CA LYS A 65 -10.53 2.48 25.78
C LYS A 65 -10.86 3.49 24.67
N ILE A 66 -11.21 4.71 25.03
CA ILE A 66 -11.51 5.78 24.05
C ILE A 66 -10.29 6.02 23.14
N VAL A 67 -9.11 6.18 23.73
CA VAL A 67 -7.86 6.43 22.98
C VAL A 67 -7.54 5.32 21.98
N ILE A 68 -7.67 4.04 22.39
CA ILE A 68 -7.32 2.94 21.50
C ILE A 68 -8.36 2.70 20.41
N GLU A 69 -9.66 2.89 20.70
CA GLU A 69 -10.72 2.79 19.71
C GLU A 69 -10.60 3.90 18.65
N ASP A 70 -10.38 5.14 19.07
CA ASP A 70 -10.13 6.26 18.16
C ASP A 70 -8.85 6.05 17.34
N SER A 71 -7.77 5.62 17.98
CA SER A 71 -6.51 5.31 17.29
C SER A 71 -6.67 4.22 16.25
N LYS A 72 -7.46 3.17 16.52
CA LYS A 72 -7.77 2.11 15.57
C LYS A 72 -8.52 2.64 14.35
N ASN A 73 -9.48 3.54 14.55
CA ASN A 73 -10.26 4.12 13.46
C ASN A 73 -9.38 5.03 12.56
N GLN A 74 -8.51 5.83 13.17
CA GLN A 74 -7.66 6.76 12.43
C GLN A 74 -6.42 6.09 11.79
N TYR A 75 -5.89 5.04 12.42
CA TYR A 75 -4.66 4.34 12.00
C TYR A 75 -4.91 2.84 11.80
N GLU A 76 -5.98 2.50 11.10
CA GLU A 76 -6.45 1.11 10.92
C GLU A 76 -5.37 0.15 10.36
N ASN A 77 -4.41 0.66 9.59
CA ASN A 77 -3.33 -0.12 8.99
C ASN A 77 -2.02 -0.07 9.78
N ASN A 78 -1.96 0.65 10.89
CA ASN A 78 -0.75 0.74 11.70
C ASN A 78 -0.57 -0.51 12.58
N LEU A 79 0.56 -1.19 12.41
CA LEU A 79 0.88 -2.45 13.07
C LEU A 79 0.87 -2.33 14.60
N LEU A 80 1.46 -1.26 15.16
CA LEU A 80 1.51 -1.03 16.60
C LEU A 80 0.12 -0.83 17.19
N VAL A 81 -0.71 -0.04 16.51
CA VAL A 81 -2.09 0.26 16.92
C VAL A 81 -2.96 -1.00 16.85
N LYS A 82 -2.87 -1.78 15.77
CA LYS A 82 -3.60 -3.04 15.63
C LYS A 82 -3.29 -4.01 16.76
N GLN A 83 -2.00 -4.24 17.03
CA GLN A 83 -1.60 -5.15 18.11
C GLN A 83 -2.03 -4.62 19.49
N ALA A 84 -1.87 -3.30 19.73
CA ALA A 84 -2.29 -2.68 20.97
C ALA A 84 -3.80 -2.79 21.21
N PHE A 85 -4.61 -2.60 20.14
CA PHE A 85 -6.05 -2.78 20.22
C PHE A 85 -6.43 -4.22 20.60
N GLU A 86 -5.78 -5.20 19.98
CA GLU A 86 -6.04 -6.61 20.29
C GLU A 86 -5.60 -6.98 21.71
N ASP A 87 -4.44 -6.48 22.15
CA ASP A 87 -3.97 -6.69 23.52
C ASP A 87 -4.88 -6.02 24.56
N PHE A 88 -5.39 -4.82 24.26
CA PHE A 88 -6.34 -4.11 25.13
C PHE A 88 -7.68 -4.84 25.22
N LYS A 89 -8.25 -5.23 24.07
CA LYS A 89 -9.50 -5.99 23.95
C LYS A 89 -9.45 -7.31 24.75
N ASN A 90 -8.32 -7.99 24.67
CA ASN A 90 -8.07 -9.27 25.38
C ASN A 90 -7.55 -9.07 26.82
N LYS A 91 -7.60 -7.85 27.36
CA LYS A 91 -7.18 -7.47 28.72
C LYS A 91 -5.71 -7.84 29.03
N LYS A 92 -4.85 -7.91 28.01
CA LYS A 92 -3.40 -8.15 28.16
C LYS A 92 -2.68 -6.85 28.55
N PHE A 93 -3.19 -6.16 29.57
CA PHE A 93 -2.70 -4.83 29.98
C PHE A 93 -1.22 -4.82 30.35
N SER A 94 -0.71 -5.90 30.95
CA SER A 94 0.71 -6.04 31.29
C SER A 94 1.63 -5.96 30.04
N LYS A 95 1.17 -6.43 28.88
CA LYS A 95 1.94 -6.29 27.63
C LYS A 95 2.08 -4.83 27.24
N ILE A 96 0.97 -4.07 27.32
CA ILE A 96 1.00 -2.62 27.01
C ILE A 96 1.84 -1.89 28.06
N GLU A 97 1.60 -2.14 29.32
CA GLU A 97 2.24 -1.47 30.45
C GLU A 97 3.76 -1.64 30.47
N ASN A 98 4.27 -2.83 30.15
CA ASN A 98 5.69 -3.15 30.24
C ASN A 98 6.54 -2.62 29.10
N THR A 99 5.94 -2.11 28.00
CA THR A 99 6.69 -1.66 26.82
C THR A 99 7.37 -0.31 27.04
N PHE A 100 6.76 0.58 27.84
CA PHE A 100 7.26 1.94 28.04
C PHE A 100 6.91 2.47 29.42
N ASN A 101 7.78 3.29 30.00
CA ASN A 101 7.51 4.02 31.23
C ASN A 101 8.18 5.40 31.17
N CYS A 102 7.38 6.45 31.02
CA CYS A 102 7.86 7.82 30.95
C CYS A 102 8.59 8.31 32.23
N LYS A 103 8.49 7.58 33.34
CA LYS A 103 9.25 7.88 34.59
C LYS A 103 10.68 7.31 34.56
N ILE A 104 11.06 6.55 33.56
CA ILE A 104 12.40 5.96 33.38
C ILE A 104 13.14 6.81 32.33
N VAL A 105 14.31 7.33 32.69
CA VAL A 105 15.13 8.17 31.82
C VAL A 105 15.50 7.42 30.54
N ASP A 106 15.94 6.17 30.66
CA ASP A 106 16.36 5.34 29.52
C ASP A 106 15.25 5.16 28.50
N HIS A 107 13.99 5.00 28.94
CA HIS A 107 12.84 4.87 28.05
C HIS A 107 12.58 6.18 27.26
N ASN A 108 12.75 7.34 27.91
CA ASN A 108 12.59 8.64 27.23
C ASN A 108 13.74 8.89 26.24
N LEU A 109 14.99 8.55 26.60
CA LEU A 109 16.14 8.64 25.70
C LEU A 109 16.01 7.65 24.53
N SER A 110 15.50 6.45 24.77
CA SER A 110 15.19 5.48 23.73
C SER A 110 14.27 6.07 22.69
N GLU A 111 13.25 6.85 23.09
CA GLU A 111 12.33 7.50 22.17
C GLU A 111 13.00 8.62 21.34
N VAL A 112 13.91 9.39 21.94
CA VAL A 112 14.70 10.38 21.20
C VAL A 112 15.52 9.71 20.10
N PHE A 113 16.22 8.62 20.41
CA PHE A 113 17.01 7.90 19.41
C PHE A 113 16.13 7.24 18.33
N TYR A 114 14.91 6.79 18.68
CA TYR A 114 13.97 6.30 17.67
C TYR A 114 13.56 7.40 16.69
N ILE A 115 13.26 8.62 17.17
CA ILE A 115 12.92 9.75 16.28
C ILE A 115 14.10 10.06 15.35
N MET A 116 15.32 10.12 15.89
CA MET A 116 16.52 10.35 15.06
C MET A 116 16.66 9.28 13.98
N SER A 117 16.43 8.01 14.34
CA SER A 117 16.49 6.91 13.39
C SER A 117 15.45 7.02 12.26
N SER A 118 14.22 7.44 12.59
CA SER A 118 13.15 7.63 11.61
C SER A 118 13.51 8.72 10.60
N VAL A 119 14.06 9.85 11.05
CA VAL A 119 14.52 10.92 10.16
C VAL A 119 15.58 10.43 9.18
N PHE A 120 16.57 9.67 9.65
CA PHE A 120 17.61 9.14 8.76
C PHE A 120 17.12 8.05 7.81
N ALA A 121 16.03 7.33 8.16
CA ALA A 121 15.43 6.36 7.27
C ALA A 121 14.62 7.02 6.13
N GLU A 122 13.93 8.13 6.42
CA GLU A 122 13.06 8.80 5.46
C GLU A 122 13.77 9.83 4.59
N ASP A 123 14.42 10.84 5.20
CA ASP A 123 14.95 12.01 4.50
C ASP A 123 16.23 11.73 3.70
N GLN A 124 17.12 10.93 4.23
CA GLN A 124 18.46 10.76 3.67
C GLN A 124 18.74 9.34 3.19
N ALA A 125 17.79 8.44 3.37
CA ALA A 125 17.97 7.00 3.13
C ALA A 125 19.30 6.45 3.73
N ASN A 126 19.76 7.05 4.86
CA ASN A 126 20.97 6.63 5.55
C ASN A 126 20.67 5.51 6.55
N TYR A 127 20.36 4.34 6.00
CA TYR A 127 19.97 3.18 6.78
C TYR A 127 21.03 2.71 7.80
N LYS A 128 22.31 2.94 7.54
CA LYS A 128 23.39 2.61 8.50
C LYS A 128 23.28 3.47 9.77
N LEU A 129 23.08 4.76 9.60
CA LEU A 129 22.94 5.70 10.72
C LEU A 129 21.59 5.48 11.42
N SER A 130 20.52 5.24 10.69
CA SER A 130 19.22 4.85 11.24
C SER A 130 19.36 3.60 12.12
N ASN A 131 20.00 2.53 11.63
CA ASN A 131 20.21 1.29 12.39
C ASN A 131 21.10 1.49 13.62
N PHE A 132 22.06 2.39 13.56
CA PHE A 132 22.88 2.77 14.74
C PHE A 132 22.01 3.37 15.83
N TYR A 133 21.18 4.38 15.52
CA TYR A 133 20.26 4.99 16.49
C TYR A 133 19.19 4.02 16.98
N LEU A 134 18.69 3.11 16.14
CA LEU A 134 17.80 2.04 16.57
C LEU A 134 18.46 1.09 17.56
N SER A 135 19.74 0.80 17.38
CA SER A 135 20.50 -0.03 18.32
C SER A 135 20.65 0.64 19.68
N LEU A 136 20.94 1.96 19.71
CA LEU A 136 20.93 2.75 20.94
C LEU A 136 19.56 2.77 21.60
N SER A 137 18.51 3.02 20.80
CA SER A 137 17.12 2.98 21.29
C SER A 137 16.77 1.64 21.94
N GLN A 138 17.17 0.53 21.30
CA GLN A 138 16.92 -0.83 21.82
C GLN A 138 17.74 -1.16 23.08
N SER A 139 18.97 -0.68 23.20
CA SER A 139 19.81 -0.89 24.40
C SER A 139 19.21 -0.22 25.62
N LEU A 140 18.58 0.95 25.44
CA LEU A 140 17.92 1.70 26.52
C LEU A 140 16.51 1.17 26.86
N ASN A 141 15.79 0.63 25.87
CA ASN A 141 14.48 0.02 26.09
C ASN A 141 14.26 -1.21 25.19
N SER A 142 14.79 -2.33 25.60
CA SER A 142 14.65 -3.61 24.88
C SER A 142 13.22 -4.15 24.82
N LYS A 143 12.34 -3.68 25.73
CA LYS A 143 10.94 -4.11 25.80
C LYS A 143 10.05 -3.43 24.78
N PHE A 144 10.48 -2.31 24.18
CA PHE A 144 9.73 -1.68 23.10
C PHE A 144 10.10 -2.31 21.75
N PHE A 145 9.74 -3.57 21.60
CA PHE A 145 10.08 -4.39 20.43
C PHE A 145 9.62 -3.81 19.10
N HIS A 146 8.61 -2.91 19.07
CA HIS A 146 8.17 -2.24 17.84
C HIS A 146 9.30 -1.47 17.12
N ASN A 147 10.34 -1.03 17.83
CA ASN A 147 11.52 -0.39 17.23
C ASN A 147 12.22 -1.33 16.23
N LYS A 148 12.10 -2.66 16.40
CA LYS A 148 12.63 -3.66 15.46
C LYS A 148 11.94 -3.62 14.10
N VAL A 149 10.70 -3.13 14.02
CA VAL A 149 9.95 -3.04 12.75
C VAL A 149 10.69 -2.11 11.77
N LEU A 150 11.06 -0.91 12.21
CA LEU A 150 11.83 0.01 11.36
C LEU A 150 13.21 -0.58 10.97
N LYS A 151 13.84 -1.33 11.88
CA LYS A 151 15.12 -1.98 11.60
C LYS A 151 14.97 -3.09 10.55
N VAL A 152 13.88 -3.85 10.57
CA VAL A 152 13.53 -4.82 9.52
C VAL A 152 13.36 -4.13 8.17
N GLU A 153 12.59 -3.03 8.11
CA GLU A 153 12.41 -2.27 6.87
C GLU A 153 13.75 -1.74 6.31
N ASN A 154 14.60 -1.21 7.17
CA ASN A 154 15.94 -0.75 6.78
C ASN A 154 16.80 -1.89 6.19
N PHE A 155 16.76 -3.08 6.80
CA PHE A 155 17.52 -4.23 6.31
C PHE A 155 16.95 -4.74 4.97
N ILE A 156 15.63 -4.76 4.79
CA ILE A 156 15.01 -5.11 3.51
C ILE A 156 15.42 -4.10 2.43
N SER A 157 15.33 -2.79 2.72
CA SER A 157 15.72 -1.74 1.77
C SER A 157 17.19 -1.81 1.35
N THR A 158 18.06 -2.34 2.22
CA THR A 158 19.47 -2.55 1.92
C THR A 158 19.80 -3.97 1.46
N LYS A 159 18.79 -4.79 1.21
CA LYS A 159 18.89 -6.21 0.80
C LYS A 159 19.69 -7.08 1.79
N ASN A 160 19.71 -6.70 3.06
CA ASN A 160 20.34 -7.46 4.13
C ASN A 160 19.31 -8.42 4.75
N TYR A 161 18.87 -9.40 3.96
CA TYR A 161 17.72 -10.24 4.27
C TYR A 161 17.95 -11.18 5.46
N GLU A 162 19.16 -11.68 5.64
CA GLU A 162 19.51 -12.55 6.77
C GLU A 162 19.25 -11.87 8.12
N GLU A 163 19.71 -10.62 8.27
CA GLU A 163 19.49 -9.85 9.49
C GLU A 163 17.99 -9.45 9.66
N ALA A 164 17.28 -9.18 8.55
CA ALA A 164 15.84 -8.94 8.59
C ALA A 164 15.09 -10.17 9.14
N ILE A 165 15.39 -11.37 8.62
CA ILE A 165 14.75 -12.63 9.03
C ILE A 165 14.99 -12.93 10.52
N LYS A 166 16.23 -12.76 11.02
CA LYS A 166 16.53 -12.92 12.46
C LYS A 166 15.65 -12.02 13.36
N LEU A 167 15.41 -10.78 12.92
CA LEU A 167 14.52 -9.87 13.66
C LEU A 167 13.05 -10.27 13.55
N LEU A 168 12.61 -10.74 12.38
CA LEU A 168 11.24 -11.21 12.14
C LEU A 168 10.90 -12.42 13.00
N GLU A 169 11.81 -13.37 13.18
CA GLU A 169 11.64 -14.51 14.11
C GLU A 169 11.35 -14.05 15.54
N GLY A 170 12.04 -13.02 16.02
CA GLY A 170 11.80 -12.43 17.34
C GLY A 170 10.44 -11.73 17.41
N LEU A 171 10.13 -10.91 16.40
CA LEU A 171 8.86 -10.16 16.32
C LEU A 171 7.64 -11.08 16.25
N SER A 172 7.74 -12.22 15.57
CA SER A 172 6.63 -13.18 15.41
C SER A 172 6.03 -13.69 16.73
N LYS A 173 6.77 -13.57 17.84
CA LYS A 173 6.37 -14.02 19.17
C LYS A 173 5.62 -12.95 19.98
N GLU A 174 5.61 -11.71 19.51
CA GLU A 174 5.11 -10.56 20.27
C GLU A 174 3.60 -10.35 20.14
N GLY A 175 2.94 -10.99 19.18
CA GLY A 175 1.49 -10.98 19.01
C GLY A 175 1.07 -11.33 17.59
N ASP A 176 -0.25 -11.49 17.40
CA ASP A 176 -0.79 -12.01 16.15
C ASP A 176 -0.49 -11.10 14.96
N TYR A 177 -0.60 -9.77 15.11
CA TYR A 177 -0.28 -8.84 14.03
C TYR A 177 1.21 -8.79 13.72
N TYR A 178 2.09 -8.93 14.72
CA TYR A 178 3.53 -9.04 14.48
C TYR A 178 3.89 -10.38 13.83
N LYS A 179 3.19 -11.46 14.20
CA LYS A 179 3.36 -12.75 13.53
C LYS A 179 2.97 -12.67 12.06
N TRP A 180 1.82 -12.06 11.75
CA TRP A 180 1.41 -11.83 10.36
C TRP A 180 2.40 -10.92 9.61
N PHE A 181 2.85 -9.83 10.22
CA PHE A 181 3.88 -8.97 9.66
C PHE A 181 5.14 -9.76 9.29
N SER A 182 5.60 -10.63 10.19
CA SER A 182 6.78 -11.47 9.97
C SER A 182 6.59 -12.45 8.81
N ILE A 183 5.47 -13.17 8.78
CA ILE A 183 5.13 -14.10 7.68
C ILE A 183 5.11 -13.35 6.34
N LYS A 184 4.41 -12.21 6.29
CA LYS A 184 4.31 -11.41 5.08
C LYS A 184 5.67 -10.92 4.59
N LYS A 185 6.48 -10.34 5.47
CA LYS A 185 7.80 -9.81 5.10
C LYS A 185 8.78 -10.91 4.66
N GLU A 186 8.81 -12.04 5.34
CA GLU A 186 9.65 -13.17 4.93
C GLU A 186 9.21 -13.75 3.58
N THR A 187 7.90 -13.85 3.33
CA THR A 187 7.37 -14.24 2.01
C THR A 187 7.86 -13.29 0.92
N LEU A 188 7.77 -11.97 1.14
CA LEU A 188 8.20 -10.97 0.16
C LEU A 188 9.71 -11.00 -0.06
N ILE A 189 10.52 -11.22 0.98
CA ILE A 189 11.98 -11.42 0.84
C ILE A 189 12.27 -12.59 -0.10
N LYS A 190 11.63 -13.75 0.12
CA LYS A 190 11.81 -14.94 -0.74
C LYS A 190 11.39 -14.68 -2.19
N ILE A 191 10.35 -13.86 -2.41
CA ILE A 191 9.93 -13.44 -3.76
C ILE A 191 11.01 -12.55 -4.41
N GLU A 192 11.60 -11.61 -3.69
CA GLU A 192 12.68 -10.75 -4.19
C GLU A 192 13.95 -11.56 -4.52
N GLU A 193 14.21 -12.62 -3.76
CA GLU A 193 15.29 -13.59 -4.03
C GLU A 193 14.97 -14.54 -5.21
N LYS A 194 13.81 -14.36 -5.87
CA LYS A 194 13.30 -15.18 -6.97
C LYS A 194 12.99 -16.64 -6.60
N GLU A 195 12.79 -16.91 -5.32
CA GLU A 195 12.38 -18.20 -4.78
C GLU A 195 10.85 -18.35 -4.76
N PHE A 196 10.17 -18.09 -5.86
CA PHE A 196 8.72 -17.93 -5.94
C PHE A 196 7.93 -19.11 -5.35
N GLU A 197 8.32 -20.34 -5.65
CA GLU A 197 7.63 -21.53 -5.18
C GLU A 197 7.85 -21.77 -3.68
N ASN A 198 9.09 -21.58 -3.22
CA ASN A 198 9.43 -21.64 -1.80
C ASN A 198 8.69 -20.55 -0.99
N ALA A 199 8.57 -19.34 -1.54
CA ALA A 199 7.83 -18.25 -0.91
C ALA A 199 6.35 -18.59 -0.71
N LEU A 200 5.69 -19.14 -1.74
CA LEU A 200 4.28 -19.51 -1.65
C LEU A 200 4.05 -20.72 -0.75
N ASN A 201 4.93 -21.72 -0.77
CA ASN A 201 4.87 -22.87 0.12
C ASN A 201 5.06 -22.44 1.59
N PHE A 202 6.01 -21.54 1.86
CA PHE A 202 6.20 -20.93 3.17
C PHE A 202 4.94 -20.20 3.63
N LEU A 203 4.38 -19.32 2.78
CA LEU A 203 3.16 -18.58 3.06
C LEU A 203 1.99 -19.51 3.41
N GLU A 204 1.77 -20.55 2.62
CA GLU A 204 0.69 -21.52 2.85
C GLU A 204 0.85 -22.25 4.18
N LYS A 205 2.05 -22.73 4.45
CA LYS A 205 2.38 -23.44 5.69
C LYS A 205 2.12 -22.56 6.93
N GLU A 206 2.74 -21.38 6.96
CA GLU A 206 2.65 -20.48 8.11
C GLU A 206 1.25 -19.89 8.29
N PHE A 207 0.58 -19.52 7.17
CA PHE A 207 -0.80 -19.05 7.21
C PHE A 207 -1.78 -20.16 7.58
N GLY A 208 -1.50 -21.42 7.22
CA GLY A 208 -2.28 -22.57 7.65
C GLY A 208 -2.33 -22.73 9.17
N LEU A 209 -1.23 -22.44 9.84
CA LEU A 209 -1.08 -22.48 11.31
C LEU A 209 -1.57 -21.19 11.99
N PHE A 210 -1.76 -20.12 11.23
CA PHE A 210 -2.13 -18.82 11.76
C PHE A 210 -3.63 -18.75 12.04
N LYS A 211 -4.00 -18.45 13.29
CA LYS A 211 -5.40 -18.49 13.73
C LYS A 211 -6.15 -17.17 13.54
N HIS A 212 -5.46 -16.05 13.67
CA HIS A 212 -6.05 -14.73 13.57
C HIS A 212 -6.21 -14.31 12.10
N ARG A 213 -7.42 -14.35 11.55
CA ARG A 213 -7.71 -14.14 10.12
C ARG A 213 -8.77 -13.07 9.95
N ASP A 214 -8.40 -11.81 10.22
CA ASP A 214 -9.28 -10.69 9.91
C ASP A 214 -9.34 -10.41 8.39
N ASN A 215 -10.31 -9.58 7.97
CA ASN A 215 -10.53 -9.28 6.56
C ASN A 215 -9.33 -8.58 5.91
N GLN A 216 -8.57 -7.80 6.67
CA GLN A 216 -7.39 -7.11 6.15
C GLN A 216 -6.25 -8.10 5.88
N ILE A 217 -6.04 -9.07 6.76
CA ILE A 217 -5.04 -10.13 6.56
C ILE A 217 -5.42 -11.01 5.36
N LEU A 218 -6.71 -11.36 5.21
CA LEU A 218 -7.20 -12.08 4.03
C LEU A 218 -7.02 -11.27 2.75
N PHE A 219 -7.19 -9.95 2.80
CA PHE A 219 -6.96 -9.07 1.66
C PHE A 219 -5.47 -9.01 1.26
N GLU A 220 -4.58 -8.92 2.24
CA GLU A 220 -3.14 -8.88 2.00
C GLU A 220 -2.62 -10.21 1.42
N ILE A 221 -3.06 -11.37 1.92
CA ILE A 221 -2.67 -12.66 1.34
C ILE A 221 -3.21 -12.84 -0.08
N ALA A 222 -4.45 -12.39 -0.33
CA ALA A 222 -5.02 -12.39 -1.68
C ALA A 222 -4.18 -11.53 -2.64
N GLY A 223 -3.68 -10.37 -2.17
CA GLY A 223 -2.78 -9.51 -2.92
C GLY A 223 -1.48 -10.22 -3.29
N ILE A 224 -0.83 -10.90 -2.34
CA ILE A 224 0.40 -11.65 -2.62
C ILE A 224 0.16 -12.72 -3.72
N TYR A 225 -0.95 -13.46 -3.64
CA TYR A 225 -1.26 -14.44 -4.69
C TYR A 225 -1.57 -13.79 -6.04
N MET A 226 -2.25 -12.63 -6.04
CA MET A 226 -2.54 -11.87 -7.27
C MET A 226 -1.24 -11.39 -7.94
N ASP A 227 -0.31 -10.83 -7.17
CA ASP A 227 0.98 -10.33 -7.66
C ASP A 227 1.87 -11.47 -8.21
N GLN A 228 1.68 -12.69 -7.71
CA GLN A 228 2.35 -13.91 -8.20
C GLN A 228 1.52 -14.66 -9.27
N GLU A 229 0.53 -14.00 -9.88
CA GLU A 229 -0.35 -14.54 -10.92
C GLU A 229 -1.12 -15.81 -10.53
N LYS A 230 -1.19 -16.13 -9.25
CA LYS A 230 -1.99 -17.23 -8.71
C LYS A 230 -3.45 -16.80 -8.51
N TYR A 231 -4.09 -16.38 -9.60
CA TYR A 231 -5.40 -15.72 -9.61
C TYR A 231 -6.50 -16.53 -8.92
N GLU A 232 -6.53 -17.86 -9.08
CA GLU A 232 -7.56 -18.70 -8.44
C GLU A 232 -7.45 -18.66 -6.90
N LYS A 233 -6.23 -18.65 -6.35
CA LYS A 233 -6.01 -18.50 -4.90
C LYS A 233 -6.38 -17.09 -4.43
N ALA A 234 -6.03 -16.06 -5.19
CA ALA A 234 -6.43 -14.69 -4.89
C ALA A 234 -7.97 -14.56 -4.87
N ILE A 235 -8.66 -15.09 -5.88
CA ILE A 235 -10.14 -15.12 -5.95
C ILE A 235 -10.74 -15.82 -4.72
N PHE A 236 -10.17 -16.93 -4.30
CA PHE A 236 -10.61 -17.67 -3.13
C PHE A 236 -10.56 -16.81 -1.86
N TYR A 237 -9.44 -16.13 -1.60
CA TYR A 237 -9.30 -15.28 -0.40
C TYR A 237 -10.16 -14.02 -0.47
N TYR A 238 -10.25 -13.34 -1.62
CA TYR A 238 -11.18 -12.22 -1.79
C TYR A 238 -12.63 -12.65 -1.58
N SER A 239 -13.02 -13.84 -2.07
CA SER A 239 -14.37 -14.36 -1.88
C SER A 239 -14.67 -14.65 -0.41
N LYS A 240 -13.71 -15.18 0.34
CA LYS A 240 -13.85 -15.36 1.80
C LYS A 240 -14.14 -14.05 2.55
N ILE A 241 -13.55 -12.94 2.12
CA ILE A 241 -13.84 -11.64 2.74
C ILE A 241 -15.30 -11.24 2.46
N LEU A 242 -15.79 -11.51 1.26
CA LEU A 242 -17.16 -11.16 0.87
C LEU A 242 -18.23 -12.03 1.56
N GLU A 243 -17.86 -13.20 2.11
CA GLU A 243 -18.73 -14.02 2.95
C GLU A 243 -18.90 -13.40 4.35
N ASN A 244 -17.99 -12.53 4.78
CA ASN A 244 -18.05 -11.84 6.05
C ASN A 244 -18.92 -10.58 5.94
N SER A 245 -19.54 -10.17 7.05
CA SER A 245 -20.32 -8.92 7.12
C SER A 245 -19.42 -7.69 7.13
N VAL A 246 -18.95 -7.27 5.97
CA VAL A 246 -18.14 -6.04 5.81
C VAL A 246 -19.09 -4.85 5.64
N LYS A 247 -18.94 -3.83 6.49
CA LYS A 247 -19.80 -2.61 6.45
C LYS A 247 -19.18 -1.45 5.67
N ASP A 248 -17.87 -1.46 5.48
CA ASP A 248 -17.15 -0.40 4.77
C ASP A 248 -17.29 -0.58 3.25
N ASN A 249 -18.04 0.32 2.63
CA ASN A 249 -18.28 0.31 1.19
C ASN A 249 -17.00 0.56 0.38
N ILE A 250 -16.07 1.36 0.88
CA ILE A 250 -14.80 1.64 0.18
C ILE A 250 -13.95 0.37 0.17
N PHE A 251 -13.87 -0.32 1.31
CA PHE A 251 -13.14 -1.59 1.38
C PHE A 251 -13.80 -2.67 0.53
N LEU A 252 -15.14 -2.78 0.56
CA LEU A 252 -15.89 -3.68 -0.33
C LEU A 252 -15.62 -3.38 -1.81
N ALA A 253 -15.62 -2.12 -2.21
CA ALA A 253 -15.32 -1.71 -3.59
C ALA A 253 -13.92 -2.19 -4.00
N ARG A 254 -12.92 -2.03 -3.13
CA ARG A 254 -11.55 -2.51 -3.39
C ARG A 254 -11.47 -4.03 -3.55
N ILE A 255 -12.25 -4.80 -2.75
CA ILE A 255 -12.28 -6.26 -2.86
C ILE A 255 -12.88 -6.68 -4.20
N TYR A 256 -14.01 -6.07 -4.61
CA TYR A 256 -14.64 -6.35 -5.90
C TYR A 256 -13.73 -5.95 -7.08
N ASP A 257 -13.04 -4.80 -7.01
CA ASP A 257 -12.05 -4.39 -8.01
C ASP A 257 -10.94 -5.45 -8.17
N ARG A 258 -10.27 -5.82 -7.07
CA ARG A 258 -9.17 -6.78 -7.10
C ARG A 258 -9.60 -8.17 -7.53
N ARG A 259 -10.76 -8.65 -7.06
CA ARG A 259 -11.30 -9.95 -7.50
C ARG A 259 -11.74 -9.91 -8.96
N GLY A 260 -12.33 -8.81 -9.40
CA GLY A 260 -12.68 -8.56 -10.80
C GLY A 260 -11.47 -8.63 -11.72
N ALA A 261 -10.37 -7.98 -11.34
CA ALA A 261 -9.09 -8.07 -12.07
C ALA A 261 -8.55 -9.52 -12.12
N CYS A 262 -8.62 -10.26 -11.01
CA CYS A 262 -8.23 -11.68 -11.01
C CYS A 262 -9.12 -12.53 -11.92
N TYR A 263 -10.43 -12.28 -11.97
CA TYR A 263 -11.34 -12.97 -12.90
C TYR A 263 -11.00 -12.65 -14.35
N GLU A 264 -10.68 -11.40 -14.66
CA GLU A 264 -10.31 -11.00 -16.03
C GLU A 264 -9.03 -11.71 -16.46
N ARG A 265 -7.97 -11.66 -15.64
CA ARG A 265 -6.69 -12.33 -15.89
C ARG A 265 -6.84 -13.86 -16.01
N SER A 266 -7.86 -14.45 -15.37
CA SER A 266 -8.19 -15.89 -15.47
C SER A 266 -9.11 -16.20 -16.66
N GLY A 267 -9.41 -15.25 -17.56
CA GLY A 267 -10.30 -15.44 -18.71
C GLY A 267 -11.79 -15.50 -18.34
N LYS A 268 -12.19 -15.23 -17.10
CA LYS A 268 -13.57 -15.32 -16.60
C LYS A 268 -14.31 -13.99 -16.73
N TRP A 269 -14.35 -13.44 -17.93
CA TRP A 269 -14.83 -12.07 -18.21
C TRP A 269 -16.19 -11.73 -17.60
N ILE A 270 -17.20 -12.61 -17.71
CA ILE A 270 -18.56 -12.32 -17.20
C ILE A 270 -18.53 -12.02 -15.69
N LYS A 271 -17.71 -12.78 -14.93
CA LYS A 271 -17.54 -12.54 -13.49
C LYS A 271 -16.74 -11.27 -13.23
N ALA A 272 -15.71 -11.01 -14.03
CA ALA A 272 -14.91 -9.79 -13.95
C ALA A 272 -15.78 -8.53 -14.13
N GLU A 273 -16.56 -8.46 -15.22
CA GLU A 273 -17.44 -7.32 -15.50
C GLU A 273 -18.45 -7.09 -14.36
N LYS A 274 -19.02 -8.17 -13.81
CA LYS A 274 -19.95 -8.09 -12.68
C LYS A 274 -19.29 -7.47 -11.44
N ASP A 275 -18.09 -7.94 -11.09
CA ASP A 275 -17.36 -7.46 -9.92
C ASP A 275 -16.88 -6.01 -10.10
N LEU A 276 -16.33 -5.65 -11.25
CA LEU A 276 -15.89 -4.28 -11.54
C LEU A 276 -17.05 -3.28 -11.51
N LYS A 277 -18.23 -3.65 -12.06
CA LYS A 277 -19.44 -2.84 -11.93
C LYS A 277 -19.87 -2.69 -10.47
N LYS A 278 -19.84 -3.79 -9.70
CA LYS A 278 -20.20 -3.75 -8.28
C LYS A 278 -19.25 -2.86 -7.47
N SER A 279 -17.95 -2.84 -7.83
CA SER A 279 -17.00 -1.90 -7.26
C SER A 279 -17.41 -0.45 -7.52
N LEU A 280 -17.77 -0.13 -8.76
CA LEU A 280 -18.20 1.22 -9.15
C LEU A 280 -19.56 1.62 -8.55
N ASP A 281 -20.49 0.67 -8.33
CA ASP A 281 -21.75 0.93 -7.62
C ASP A 281 -21.50 1.36 -6.16
N LEU A 282 -20.51 0.75 -5.50
CA LEU A 282 -20.17 1.03 -4.11
C LEU A 282 -19.33 2.32 -3.96
N HIS A 283 -18.46 2.58 -4.91
CA HIS A 283 -17.59 3.76 -4.95
C HIS A 283 -17.43 4.24 -6.40
N PRO A 284 -18.27 5.21 -6.88
CA PRO A 284 -18.34 5.58 -8.29
C PRO A 284 -17.14 6.34 -8.85
N ASP A 285 -16.33 6.97 -7.99
CA ASP A 285 -15.26 7.89 -8.39
C ASP A 285 -13.88 7.24 -8.31
N GLN A 286 -13.77 6.02 -8.87
CA GLN A 286 -12.54 5.26 -8.97
C GLN A 286 -11.97 5.35 -10.39
N ALA A 287 -11.12 6.35 -10.66
CA ALA A 287 -10.58 6.61 -11.99
C ALA A 287 -9.94 5.36 -12.64
N TYR A 288 -9.18 4.59 -11.86
CA TYR A 288 -8.52 3.39 -12.39
C TYR A 288 -9.49 2.25 -12.69
N VAL A 289 -10.53 2.04 -11.88
CA VAL A 289 -11.55 0.99 -12.13
C VAL A 289 -12.40 1.36 -13.33
N LEU A 290 -12.77 2.65 -13.47
CA LEU A 290 -13.44 3.16 -14.66
C LEU A 290 -12.61 2.91 -15.91
N ASN A 291 -11.32 3.24 -15.89
CA ASN A 291 -10.41 3.01 -16.99
C ASN A 291 -10.29 1.52 -17.32
N TYR A 292 -10.06 0.68 -16.31
CA TYR A 292 -9.85 -0.75 -16.49
C TYR A 292 -11.07 -1.44 -17.13
N LEU A 293 -12.28 -1.17 -16.62
CA LEU A 293 -13.51 -1.73 -17.17
C LEU A 293 -13.78 -1.22 -18.59
N ALA A 294 -13.62 0.07 -18.81
CA ALA A 294 -13.83 0.69 -20.13
C ALA A 294 -12.84 0.13 -21.16
N TYR A 295 -11.54 0.11 -20.83
CA TYR A 295 -10.52 -0.43 -21.73
C TYR A 295 -10.77 -1.90 -22.06
N SER A 296 -11.17 -2.72 -21.07
CA SER A 296 -11.54 -4.12 -21.30
C SER A 296 -12.73 -4.29 -22.24
N TRP A 297 -13.68 -3.35 -22.25
CA TRP A 297 -14.77 -3.34 -23.25
C TRP A 297 -14.25 -2.97 -24.63
N LEU A 298 -13.35 -1.98 -24.75
CA LEU A 298 -12.76 -1.56 -26.04
C LEU A 298 -11.97 -2.70 -26.68
N GLU A 299 -11.14 -3.41 -25.91
CA GLU A 299 -10.38 -4.59 -26.38
C GLU A 299 -11.31 -5.69 -26.93
N LYS A 300 -12.52 -5.79 -26.42
CA LYS A 300 -13.54 -6.75 -26.87
C LYS A 300 -14.47 -6.16 -27.93
N ASN A 301 -14.21 -4.95 -28.40
CA ASN A 301 -15.05 -4.19 -29.31
C ASN A 301 -16.52 -4.12 -28.87
N LYS A 302 -16.74 -3.92 -27.56
CA LYS A 302 -18.07 -3.85 -26.92
C LYS A 302 -18.26 -2.51 -26.23
N LYS A 303 -19.52 -2.02 -26.21
CA LYS A 303 -19.94 -0.85 -25.42
C LYS A 303 -19.06 0.38 -25.61
N ILE A 304 -18.61 0.66 -26.83
CA ILE A 304 -17.63 1.70 -27.13
C ILE A 304 -18.09 3.08 -26.61
N ASP A 305 -19.39 3.42 -26.78
CA ASP A 305 -19.93 4.69 -26.32
C ASP A 305 -19.98 4.80 -24.79
N GLU A 306 -20.38 3.72 -24.10
CA GLU A 306 -20.37 3.66 -22.64
C GLU A 306 -18.90 3.77 -22.12
N ALA A 307 -17.99 3.02 -22.74
CA ALA A 307 -16.56 3.05 -22.41
C ALA A 307 -15.98 4.46 -22.56
N TYR A 308 -16.30 5.14 -23.66
CA TYR A 308 -15.87 6.53 -23.90
C TYR A 308 -16.36 7.48 -22.79
N GLN A 309 -17.64 7.38 -22.36
CA GLN A 309 -18.15 8.23 -21.28
C GLN A 309 -17.46 7.92 -19.93
N MET A 310 -17.20 6.65 -19.65
CA MET A 310 -16.44 6.24 -18.45
C MET A 310 -15.01 6.78 -18.46
N LEU A 311 -14.34 6.73 -19.60
CA LEU A 311 -12.98 7.25 -19.77
C LEU A 311 -12.92 8.77 -19.64
N LYS A 312 -13.93 9.49 -20.15
CA LYS A 312 -14.05 10.94 -19.89
C LYS A 312 -14.17 11.23 -18.40
N LYS A 313 -15.01 10.46 -17.69
CA LYS A 313 -15.12 10.57 -16.22
C LYS A 313 -13.79 10.26 -15.53
N ALA A 314 -13.13 9.19 -15.93
CA ALA A 314 -11.82 8.80 -15.39
C ALA A 314 -10.77 9.91 -15.58
N ASN A 315 -10.71 10.51 -16.78
CA ASN A 315 -9.79 11.60 -17.09
C ASN A 315 -10.11 12.88 -16.29
N ASN A 316 -11.39 13.18 -16.04
CA ASN A 316 -11.76 14.31 -15.18
C ASN A 316 -11.34 14.09 -13.70
N LEU A 317 -11.41 12.86 -13.22
CA LEU A 317 -11.00 12.49 -11.85
C LEU A 317 -9.48 12.47 -11.68
N LYS A 318 -8.75 12.10 -12.73
CA LYS A 318 -7.30 11.98 -12.69
C LYS A 318 -6.71 12.43 -14.03
N LYS A 319 -6.56 13.74 -14.17
CA LYS A 319 -5.91 14.36 -15.32
C LYS A 319 -4.45 13.89 -15.44
N ASP A 320 -3.90 14.03 -16.63
CA ASP A 320 -2.48 13.79 -16.92
C ASP A 320 -2.01 12.34 -16.64
N ASN A 321 -2.96 11.38 -16.52
CA ASN A 321 -2.61 9.98 -16.39
C ASN A 321 -2.47 9.32 -17.77
N PRO A 322 -1.26 8.86 -18.15
CA PRO A 322 -0.99 8.38 -19.51
C PRO A 322 -1.83 7.18 -19.91
N TYR A 323 -2.13 6.27 -18.97
CA TYR A 323 -2.96 5.10 -19.27
C TYR A 323 -4.43 5.45 -19.51
N ILE A 324 -4.95 6.46 -18.83
CA ILE A 324 -6.31 6.95 -19.05
C ILE A 324 -6.39 7.74 -20.36
N LEU A 325 -5.39 8.56 -20.65
CA LEU A 325 -5.27 9.29 -21.91
C LEU A 325 -5.18 8.35 -23.12
N ASP A 326 -4.35 7.31 -23.02
CA ASP A 326 -4.25 6.26 -24.04
C ASP A 326 -5.59 5.56 -24.29
N SER A 327 -6.25 5.09 -23.23
CA SER A 327 -7.56 4.44 -23.34
C SER A 327 -8.62 5.36 -23.96
N LEU A 328 -8.60 6.66 -23.62
CA LEU A 328 -9.50 7.66 -24.19
C LEU A 328 -9.23 7.89 -25.68
N GLY A 329 -7.95 8.00 -26.06
CA GLY A 329 -7.52 8.07 -27.45
C GLY A 329 -7.93 6.82 -28.23
N TRP A 330 -7.76 5.63 -27.63
CA TRP A 330 -8.18 4.38 -28.24
C TRP A 330 -9.71 4.29 -28.45
N ALA A 331 -10.50 4.73 -27.46
CA ALA A 331 -11.96 4.82 -27.62
C ALA A 331 -12.36 5.73 -28.78
N LEU A 332 -11.71 6.89 -28.93
CA LEU A 332 -11.94 7.82 -30.04
C LEU A 332 -11.53 7.23 -31.39
N ASN A 333 -10.43 6.49 -31.44
CA ASN A 333 -10.01 5.76 -32.64
C ASN A 333 -11.07 4.74 -33.07
N LEU A 334 -11.63 3.95 -32.16
CA LEU A 334 -12.70 3.00 -32.45
C LEU A 334 -14.00 3.69 -32.87
N LYS A 335 -14.24 4.93 -32.44
CA LYS A 335 -15.36 5.77 -32.89
C LYS A 335 -15.11 6.47 -34.26
N GLY A 336 -13.93 6.33 -34.85
CA GLY A 336 -13.52 6.96 -36.09
C GLY A 336 -13.10 8.43 -35.98
N ASN A 337 -13.00 8.96 -34.77
CA ASN A 337 -12.51 10.32 -34.51
C ASN A 337 -10.98 10.33 -34.35
N TYR A 338 -10.27 10.14 -35.45
CA TYR A 338 -8.80 9.96 -35.44
C TYR A 338 -8.04 11.22 -35.06
N ILE A 339 -8.63 12.42 -35.24
CA ILE A 339 -7.95 13.71 -34.93
C ILE A 339 -7.86 13.85 -33.42
N ASP A 340 -8.99 13.71 -32.71
CA ASP A 340 -8.99 13.81 -31.26
C ASP A 340 -8.27 12.59 -30.62
N ALA A 341 -8.40 11.40 -31.22
CA ALA A 341 -7.63 10.23 -30.80
C ALA A 341 -6.12 10.52 -30.79
N LYS A 342 -5.61 11.10 -31.88
CA LYS A 342 -4.21 11.50 -32.01
C LYS A 342 -3.79 12.45 -30.88
N PHE A 343 -4.62 13.48 -30.59
CA PHE A 343 -4.33 14.45 -29.54
C PHE A 343 -4.10 13.78 -28.18
N TYR A 344 -5.03 12.92 -27.74
CA TYR A 344 -4.91 12.24 -26.44
C TYR A 344 -3.73 11.26 -26.37
N ILE A 345 -3.44 10.53 -27.46
CA ILE A 345 -2.29 9.62 -27.48
C ILE A 345 -0.97 10.40 -27.48
N GLU A 346 -0.88 11.52 -28.19
CA GLU A 346 0.31 12.39 -28.15
C GLU A 346 0.54 12.92 -26.74
N GLU A 347 -0.52 13.33 -26.06
CA GLU A 347 -0.44 13.73 -24.66
C GLU A 347 0.02 12.58 -23.76
N ALA A 348 -0.50 11.37 -23.92
CA ALA A 348 -0.04 10.19 -23.19
C ALA A 348 1.45 9.92 -23.39
N LEU A 349 1.96 10.05 -24.63
CA LEU A 349 3.37 9.87 -24.97
C LEU A 349 4.27 10.97 -24.38
N THR A 350 3.76 12.14 -24.00
CA THR A 350 4.58 13.14 -23.27
C THR A 350 4.94 12.67 -21.88
N TYR A 351 4.08 11.88 -21.24
CA TYR A 351 4.29 11.31 -19.90
C TYR A 351 5.00 9.96 -19.93
N LEU A 352 4.70 9.11 -20.92
CA LEU A 352 5.30 7.79 -21.11
C LEU A 352 5.77 7.58 -22.56
N PRO A 353 6.86 8.23 -22.96
CA PRO A 353 7.34 8.18 -24.34
C PRO A 353 7.79 6.80 -24.81
N SER A 354 8.10 5.91 -23.87
CA SER A 354 8.64 4.57 -24.16
C SER A 354 7.61 3.43 -24.02
N ASP A 355 6.33 3.72 -23.73
CA ASP A 355 5.33 2.67 -23.55
C ASP A 355 4.99 1.98 -24.89
N PRO A 356 5.14 0.63 -24.98
CA PRO A 356 4.92 -0.09 -26.21
C PRO A 356 3.45 -0.14 -26.65
N VAL A 357 2.50 -0.13 -25.70
CA VAL A 357 1.06 -0.17 -25.99
C VAL A 357 0.60 1.16 -26.56
N ILE A 358 0.99 2.26 -25.92
CA ILE A 358 0.67 3.62 -26.38
C ILE A 358 1.28 3.87 -27.78
N SER A 359 2.51 3.38 -27.98
CA SER A 359 3.18 3.48 -29.29
C SER A 359 2.48 2.68 -30.38
N ASP A 360 1.98 1.48 -30.08
CA ASP A 360 1.21 0.66 -31.03
C ASP A 360 -0.12 1.35 -31.38
N HIS A 361 -0.88 1.83 -30.40
CA HIS A 361 -2.13 2.58 -30.61
C HIS A 361 -1.87 3.85 -31.45
N TYR A 362 -0.79 4.56 -31.16
CA TYR A 362 -0.45 5.75 -31.95
C TYR A 362 -0.13 5.41 -33.40
N GLY A 363 0.59 4.31 -33.65
CA GLY A 363 0.83 3.79 -34.98
C GLY A 363 -0.47 3.50 -35.73
N ASP A 364 -1.44 2.87 -35.08
CA ASP A 364 -2.75 2.57 -35.67
C ASP A 364 -3.51 3.84 -36.07
N ILE A 365 -3.52 4.85 -35.19
CA ILE A 365 -4.18 6.15 -35.45
C ILE A 365 -3.50 6.89 -36.59
N LEU A 366 -2.18 6.94 -36.59
CA LEU A 366 -1.40 7.56 -37.69
C LEU A 366 -1.67 6.90 -39.05
N TRP A 367 -1.80 5.56 -39.06
CA TRP A 367 -2.15 4.84 -40.28
C TRP A 367 -3.52 5.26 -40.81
N LYS A 368 -4.55 5.33 -39.93
CA LYS A 368 -5.89 5.80 -40.30
C LYS A 368 -5.90 7.25 -40.81
N LEU A 369 -4.99 8.09 -40.31
CA LEU A 369 -4.78 9.45 -40.80
C LEU A 369 -3.93 9.54 -42.10
N GLY A 370 -3.56 8.40 -42.71
CA GLY A 370 -2.74 8.38 -43.92
C GLY A 370 -1.23 8.59 -43.73
N LYS A 371 -0.78 8.76 -42.48
CA LYS A 371 0.63 9.01 -42.13
C LYS A 371 1.42 7.72 -42.03
N LYS A 372 1.43 6.94 -43.10
CA LYS A 372 1.91 5.54 -43.13
C LYS A 372 3.38 5.35 -42.73
N ILE A 373 4.25 6.31 -43.05
CA ILE A 373 5.69 6.22 -42.68
C ILE A 373 5.83 6.38 -41.15
N GLN A 374 5.17 7.40 -40.59
CA GLN A 374 5.17 7.62 -39.13
C GLN A 374 4.54 6.46 -38.35
N ALA A 375 3.43 5.89 -38.86
CA ALA A 375 2.80 4.71 -38.29
C ALA A 375 3.79 3.54 -38.13
N ARG A 376 4.52 3.24 -39.22
CA ARG A 376 5.54 2.17 -39.20
C ARG A 376 6.70 2.45 -38.24
N TYR A 377 7.06 3.72 -38.06
CA TYR A 377 8.07 4.11 -37.07
C TYR A 377 7.61 3.77 -35.64
N PHE A 378 6.39 4.14 -35.25
CA PHE A 378 5.87 3.86 -33.91
C PHE A 378 5.60 2.38 -33.67
N TRP A 379 5.13 1.62 -34.66
CA TRP A 379 5.04 0.17 -34.57
C TRP A 379 6.41 -0.52 -34.40
N LYS A 380 7.45 -0.04 -35.08
CA LYS A 380 8.81 -0.52 -34.85
C LYS A 380 9.30 -0.20 -33.45
N TYR A 381 8.97 0.98 -32.95
CA TYR A 381 9.33 1.41 -31.63
C TYR A 381 8.66 0.53 -30.54
N ALA A 382 7.39 0.19 -30.74
CA ALA A 382 6.66 -0.73 -29.84
C ALA A 382 7.28 -2.15 -29.75
N LEU A 383 8.09 -2.56 -30.74
CA LEU A 383 8.77 -3.88 -30.73
C LEU A 383 10.08 -3.93 -29.94
N VAL A 384 10.66 -2.79 -29.57
CA VAL A 384 12.00 -2.72 -28.94
C VAL A 384 11.96 -3.09 -27.45
N HIS A 385 10.77 -3.19 -26.85
CA HIS A 385 10.61 -3.47 -25.43
C HIS A 385 10.48 -4.96 -25.15
N GLU A 386 11.28 -5.46 -24.17
CA GLU A 386 11.38 -6.87 -23.79
C GLU A 386 10.06 -7.45 -23.21
N ASP A 387 9.16 -6.59 -22.73
CA ASP A 387 7.90 -7.00 -22.07
C ASP A 387 6.74 -7.27 -23.05
N THR A 388 6.98 -7.19 -24.37
CA THR A 388 5.92 -7.41 -25.35
C THR A 388 5.73 -8.91 -25.60
N SER A 389 4.52 -9.45 -25.37
CA SER A 389 4.22 -10.86 -25.58
C SER A 389 4.49 -11.28 -27.03
N GLU A 390 4.90 -12.56 -27.24
CA GLU A 390 5.18 -13.11 -28.59
C GLU A 390 4.00 -12.93 -29.55
N GLU A 391 2.76 -13.04 -29.06
CA GLU A 391 1.57 -12.86 -29.87
C GLU A 391 1.44 -11.40 -30.36
N LYS A 392 1.64 -10.41 -29.46
CA LYS A 392 1.65 -8.99 -29.83
C LYS A 392 2.77 -8.66 -30.80
N ILE A 393 3.97 -9.20 -30.59
CA ILE A 393 5.10 -9.05 -31.50
C ILE A 393 4.71 -9.49 -32.94
N LYS A 394 4.03 -10.62 -33.06
CA LYS A 394 3.58 -11.15 -34.35
C LYS A 394 2.57 -10.23 -35.03
N ILE A 395 1.62 -9.71 -34.28
CA ILE A 395 0.61 -8.75 -34.76
C ILE A 395 1.27 -7.45 -35.24
N ILE A 396 2.15 -6.88 -34.42
CA ILE A 396 2.83 -5.61 -34.76
C ILE A 396 3.75 -5.77 -35.99
N LYS A 397 4.48 -6.88 -36.09
CA LYS A 397 5.27 -7.20 -37.29
C LYS A 397 4.41 -7.25 -38.57
N ASN A 398 3.21 -7.81 -38.47
CA ASN A 398 2.27 -7.86 -39.59
C ASN A 398 1.77 -6.45 -39.97
N LYS A 399 1.46 -5.60 -38.98
CA LYS A 399 1.09 -4.18 -39.18
C LYS A 399 2.21 -3.40 -39.92
N ILE A 400 3.46 -3.62 -39.54
CA ILE A 400 4.63 -2.97 -40.20
C ILE A 400 4.71 -3.37 -41.68
N LEU A 401 4.47 -4.63 -42.00
CA LEU A 401 4.57 -5.15 -43.37
C LEU A 401 3.39 -4.73 -44.25
N LYS A 402 2.17 -4.95 -43.76
CA LYS A 402 0.94 -4.86 -44.56
C LYS A 402 0.09 -3.63 -44.23
N GLY A 403 0.28 -3.03 -43.05
CA GLY A 403 -0.63 -2.04 -42.49
C GLY A 403 -1.83 -2.71 -41.77
N ILE A 404 -2.83 -1.88 -41.48
CA ILE A 404 -4.09 -2.28 -40.83
C ILE A 404 -5.29 -1.91 -41.69
#